data_da6093f9495283b497d5017177ad4bea
#
_entry.id   da6093f9495283b497d5017177ad4bea
#
_cell.length_a   1.000
_cell.length_b   1.000
_cell.length_c   1.000
_cell.angle_alpha   90.00
_cell.angle_beta   90.00
_cell.angle_gamma   90.00
#
_symmetry.space_group_name_H-M   'P 1'
#
loop_
_entity.id
_entity.type
_entity.pdbx_description
1 polymer ?
#
loop_
_entity_poly.entity_id
_entity_poly.type
_entity_poly.pdbx_seq_one_letter_code
_entity_poly.pdbx_strand_id
1 'polypeptide(L)'
;VVNRRQFLKLSSIAGTQLWNRRGFAFEPADYSLTIARTSLEVASHRFIKTTAYNQQSPGPLLRMKEGVPVTIEVTNQSDDDEIVHWHGLFLPPAIDGAMEEGTPHIPAGKSARYTFTPEPAGFRWYHTHTAAGSNLKKALYSGQHGFLSIEPRNDPGRYDQEYFLALHDWDGTLVGSDDGSMNPIYSYSTINGKVLGFGEPLRVRQGQRVLLHIVNTSATDPHWLALAGHQFRVVALDGNPVPSPRAVAMLHLSPAERITAEVEMNDPGVWVLGEVRKHVQAAGMGIVVEYANHSGKPVWQQPQTLEWDYLLFGAADASEPSGDIKVNRIPLIFNSKFVGHGAMDRWMINGRSFPDTETIPLKLGQRYRLIFKNESLDDHPVHLHRHTFEVRRMAGRTTRGILKDTILVKAGTESEVEFTANAPGLSLFHCHQQDHMDMGFMMLFQST
;
A
#
# COMPACT_ATOMS: atom_id res chain seq x y z
N VAL A 1 4.00 68.98 29.37
CA VAL A 1 3.92 69.40 27.95
C VAL A 1 5.33 69.15 27.39
N VAL A 2 5.53 68.08 26.67
CA VAL A 2 6.81 67.70 26.03
C VAL A 2 6.92 68.57 24.76
N ASN A 3 8.00 69.35 24.62
CA ASN A 3 8.19 70.15 23.46
C ASN A 3 8.72 69.41 22.24
N ARG A 4 8.55 69.98 21.03
CA ARG A 4 8.89 69.35 19.75
C ARG A 4 10.34 68.84 19.65
N ARG A 5 11.30 69.40 20.34
CA ARG A 5 12.73 68.98 20.38
C ARG A 5 12.94 67.77 21.27
N GLN A 6 12.15 67.53 22.31
CA GLN A 6 12.20 66.37 23.16
C GLN A 6 11.53 65.15 22.48
N PHE A 7 10.45 65.44 21.68
CA PHE A 7 9.82 64.37 20.86
C PHE A 7 10.75 63.84 19.78
N LEU A 8 11.52 64.75 19.12
CA LEU A 8 12.48 64.32 18.09
C LEU A 8 13.73 63.59 18.65
N LYS A 9 14.11 63.86 19.91
CA LYS A 9 15.17 63.09 20.56
C LYS A 9 14.73 61.71 21.06
N LEU A 10 13.47 61.52 21.37
CA LEU A 10 12.90 60.21 21.71
C LEU A 10 12.62 59.35 20.47
N SER A 11 12.39 59.95 19.30
CA SER A 11 12.18 59.23 18.03
C SER A 11 13.47 58.72 17.40
N SER A 12 14.66 59.20 17.79
CA SER A 12 15.94 58.77 17.23
C SER A 12 16.61 57.60 17.98
N ILE A 13 16.02 57.15 19.09
CA ILE A 13 16.51 55.96 19.83
C ILE A 13 15.66 54.71 19.54
N ALA A 14 14.49 54.85 18.87
CA ALA A 14 13.61 53.74 18.50
C ALA A 14 13.88 53.15 17.10
N GLY A 15 14.98 53.54 16.45
CA GLY A 15 15.25 53.25 15.04
C GLY A 15 16.33 52.23 14.72
N THR A 16 16.84 51.44 15.67
CA THR A 16 17.86 50.40 15.38
C THR A 16 17.73 49.17 16.28
N GLN A 17 16.52 48.73 16.56
CA GLN A 17 16.33 47.30 16.72
C GLN A 17 16.10 46.76 15.32
N LEU A 18 17.17 46.44 14.63
CA LEU A 18 17.20 45.39 13.61
C LEU A 18 16.60 44.16 14.26
N TRP A 19 15.32 43.93 14.02
CA TRP A 19 14.76 42.63 14.13
C TRP A 19 15.60 41.73 13.19
N ASN A 20 16.61 41.10 13.75
CA ASN A 20 17.14 39.89 13.23
C ASN A 20 15.93 38.93 13.20
N ARG A 21 15.13 38.97 12.13
CA ARG A 21 14.37 37.83 11.71
C ARG A 21 15.45 36.78 11.40
N ARG A 22 15.91 36.07 12.43
CA ARG A 22 16.38 34.71 12.22
C ARG A 22 15.19 34.05 11.53
N GLY A 23 15.21 34.02 10.22
CA GLY A 23 14.42 33.08 9.48
C GLY A 23 14.74 31.76 10.15
N PHE A 24 13.77 31.10 10.76
CA PHE A 24 13.90 29.73 11.13
C PHE A 24 14.22 29.02 9.80
N ALA A 25 15.51 28.82 9.53
CA ALA A 25 15.89 27.87 8.50
C ALA A 25 15.30 26.55 8.97
N PHE A 26 14.25 26.09 8.31
CA PHE A 26 13.76 24.73 8.56
C PHE A 26 14.95 23.81 8.32
N GLU A 27 15.22 22.91 9.28
CA GLU A 27 16.16 21.81 9.07
C GLU A 27 15.82 21.14 7.72
N PRO A 28 16.82 20.83 6.88
CA PRO A 28 16.56 20.16 5.61
C PRO A 28 15.77 18.87 5.86
N ALA A 29 14.83 18.56 4.96
CA ALA A 29 14.11 17.30 5.04
C ALA A 29 15.04 16.14 4.67
N ASP A 30 14.87 14.99 5.33
CA ASP A 30 15.62 13.77 5.01
C ASP A 30 15.28 13.25 3.61
N TYR A 31 14.00 13.43 3.20
CA TYR A 31 13.49 13.08 1.89
C TYR A 31 12.63 14.19 1.29
N SER A 32 12.67 14.29 -0.04
CA SER A 32 11.80 15.20 -0.80
C SER A 32 11.06 14.43 -1.88
N LEU A 33 9.74 14.55 -1.87
CA LEU A 33 8.85 14.00 -2.90
C LEU A 33 8.17 15.14 -3.65
N THR A 34 8.15 15.06 -4.96
CA THR A 34 7.42 15.99 -5.81
C THR A 34 6.32 15.23 -6.54
N ILE A 35 5.08 15.61 -6.34
CA ILE A 35 3.93 15.10 -7.08
C ILE A 35 3.79 15.95 -8.34
N ALA A 36 3.92 15.36 -9.51
CA ALA A 36 3.84 16.09 -10.78
C ALA A 36 3.28 15.23 -11.90
N ARG A 37 2.67 15.88 -12.90
CA ARG A 37 2.32 15.23 -14.15
C ARG A 37 3.58 14.81 -14.89
N THR A 38 3.56 13.61 -15.42
CA THR A 38 4.67 13.02 -16.15
C THR A 38 4.19 12.13 -17.29
N SER A 39 5.12 11.68 -18.11
CA SER A 39 4.88 10.71 -19.16
C SER A 39 5.86 9.56 -19.00
N LEU A 40 5.33 8.39 -18.61
CA LEU A 40 6.12 7.18 -18.35
C LEU A 40 6.12 6.29 -19.59
N GLU A 41 7.28 5.94 -20.09
CA GLU A 41 7.41 4.95 -21.16
C GLU A 41 7.35 3.55 -20.53
N VAL A 42 6.22 2.84 -20.68
CA VAL A 42 5.98 1.51 -20.10
C VAL A 42 6.43 0.36 -21.02
N ALA A 43 6.43 0.60 -22.32
CA ALA A 43 6.91 -0.28 -23.37
C ALA A 43 7.52 0.57 -24.48
N SER A 44 8.25 -0.03 -25.45
CA SER A 44 8.88 0.69 -26.57
C SER A 44 7.88 1.59 -27.28
N HIS A 45 8.12 2.91 -27.24
CA HIS A 45 7.26 3.95 -27.82
C HIS A 45 5.80 3.96 -27.28
N ARG A 46 5.58 3.43 -26.08
CA ARG A 46 4.27 3.44 -25.39
C ARG A 46 4.38 4.25 -24.11
N PHE A 47 3.72 5.40 -24.10
CA PHE A 47 3.78 6.38 -23.03
C PHE A 47 2.44 6.51 -22.32
N ILE A 48 2.47 6.40 -21.00
CA ILE A 48 1.34 6.66 -20.11
C ILE A 48 1.50 8.06 -19.54
N LYS A 49 0.52 8.95 -19.82
CA LYS A 49 0.42 10.25 -19.17
C LYS A 49 -0.26 10.07 -17.82
N THR A 50 0.44 10.38 -16.75
CA THR A 50 0.00 10.15 -15.37
C THR A 50 0.54 11.23 -14.43
N THR A 51 0.11 11.19 -13.17
CA THR A 51 0.76 11.88 -12.06
C THR A 51 1.62 10.88 -11.30
N ALA A 52 2.82 11.27 -10.88
CA ALA A 52 3.75 10.37 -10.19
C ALA A 52 4.67 11.14 -9.23
N TYR A 53 5.30 10.42 -8.29
CA TYR A 53 6.32 10.97 -7.40
C TYR A 53 7.67 11.06 -8.11
N ASN A 54 8.28 12.24 -8.07
CA ASN A 54 9.60 12.53 -8.67
C ASN A 54 9.69 12.10 -10.14
N GLN A 55 8.57 12.21 -10.89
CA GLN A 55 8.45 11.90 -12.32
C GLN A 55 8.75 10.44 -12.67
N GLN A 56 8.65 9.51 -11.73
CA GLN A 56 8.89 8.09 -11.93
C GLN A 56 7.80 7.25 -11.25
N SER A 57 7.61 6.02 -11.69
CA SER A 57 6.74 5.02 -11.04
C SER A 57 7.41 3.64 -11.14
N PRO A 58 7.61 2.98 -10.00
CA PRO A 58 7.33 3.49 -8.65
C PRO A 58 8.16 4.73 -8.31
N GLY A 59 7.66 5.54 -7.39
CA GLY A 59 8.38 6.66 -6.79
C GLY A 59 9.63 6.21 -6.03
N PRO A 60 10.45 7.13 -5.48
CA PRO A 60 11.68 6.80 -4.78
C PRO A 60 11.49 5.80 -3.64
N LEU A 61 12.43 4.87 -3.49
CA LEU A 61 12.51 4.03 -2.30
C LEU A 61 12.98 4.90 -1.11
N LEU A 62 12.15 5.00 -0.07
CA LEU A 62 12.47 5.66 1.18
C LEU A 62 12.93 4.62 2.20
N ARG A 63 14.23 4.62 2.53
CA ARG A 63 14.81 3.75 3.56
C ARG A 63 14.91 4.48 4.88
N MET A 64 14.27 3.96 5.91
CA MET A 64 14.21 4.55 7.23
C MET A 64 14.62 3.52 8.27
N LYS A 65 14.98 3.98 9.47
CA LYS A 65 15.22 3.10 10.61
C LYS A 65 14.08 3.19 11.61
N GLU A 66 13.63 2.06 12.08
CA GLU A 66 12.59 1.98 13.12
C GLU A 66 12.99 2.77 14.35
N GLY A 67 12.10 3.63 14.82
CA GLY A 67 12.30 4.44 16.01
C GLY A 67 13.25 5.64 15.84
N VAL A 68 13.73 5.94 14.63
CA VAL A 68 14.54 7.13 14.33
C VAL A 68 13.65 8.16 13.62
N PRO A 69 13.44 9.36 14.19
CA PRO A 69 12.62 10.39 13.57
C PRO A 69 13.09 10.74 12.16
N VAL A 70 12.16 10.97 11.26
CA VAL A 70 12.39 11.34 9.86
C VAL A 70 11.48 12.50 9.48
N THR A 71 11.97 13.35 8.60
CA THR A 71 11.20 14.44 7.99
C THR A 71 11.14 14.27 6.47
N ILE A 72 9.92 14.28 5.93
CA ILE A 72 9.66 14.19 4.50
C ILE A 72 8.94 15.47 4.05
N GLU A 73 9.47 16.13 3.04
CA GLU A 73 8.80 17.25 2.38
C GLU A 73 8.13 16.76 1.10
N VAL A 74 6.84 17.02 0.96
CA VAL A 74 6.06 16.67 -0.23
C VAL A 74 5.59 17.95 -0.89
N THR A 75 6.02 18.18 -2.15
CA THR A 75 5.62 19.33 -2.95
C THR A 75 4.63 18.89 -4.01
N ASN A 76 3.44 19.46 -4.02
CA ASN A 76 2.43 19.21 -5.02
C ASN A 76 2.59 20.20 -6.20
N GLN A 77 3.10 19.71 -7.33
CA GLN A 77 3.20 20.45 -8.59
C GLN A 77 2.16 19.94 -9.62
N SER A 78 1.18 19.16 -9.19
CA SER A 78 0.02 18.80 -10.02
C SER A 78 -1.01 19.91 -10.04
N ASP A 79 -2.07 19.76 -10.84
CA ASP A 79 -3.16 20.73 -10.91
C ASP A 79 -4.30 20.41 -9.94
N ASP A 80 -4.24 19.30 -9.24
CA ASP A 80 -5.26 18.82 -8.31
C ASP A 80 -4.73 18.88 -6.87
N ASP A 81 -5.61 18.94 -5.89
CA ASP A 81 -5.25 18.75 -4.49
C ASP A 81 -4.87 17.28 -4.27
N GLU A 82 -3.77 17.06 -3.56
CA GLU A 82 -3.18 15.73 -3.38
C GLU A 82 -3.02 15.38 -1.90
N ILE A 83 -2.87 14.10 -1.62
CA ILE A 83 -2.61 13.60 -0.27
C ILE A 83 -1.71 12.37 -0.37
N VAL A 84 -0.86 12.15 0.63
CA VAL A 84 0.01 10.96 0.70
C VAL A 84 -0.35 10.15 1.91
N HIS A 85 -0.74 8.90 1.70
CA HIS A 85 -0.92 7.92 2.76
C HIS A 85 0.36 7.10 2.95
N TRP A 86 0.77 6.97 4.20
CA TRP A 86 1.95 6.21 4.63
C TRP A 86 1.52 4.82 5.08
N HIS A 87 1.13 3.99 4.13
CA HIS A 87 0.45 2.72 4.33
C HIS A 87 1.24 1.75 5.22
N GLY A 88 0.60 1.30 6.29
CA GLY A 88 1.12 0.32 7.24
C GLY A 88 1.98 0.91 8.36
N LEU A 89 2.04 2.24 8.50
CA LEU A 89 2.69 2.92 9.63
C LEU A 89 1.68 3.31 10.72
N PHE A 90 2.15 3.46 11.95
CA PHE A 90 1.34 3.88 13.11
C PHE A 90 1.49 5.38 13.33
N LEU A 91 0.75 6.16 12.57
CA LEU A 91 0.87 7.61 12.57
C LEU A 91 -0.36 8.29 13.22
N PRO A 92 -0.22 9.54 13.70
CA PRO A 92 -1.37 10.34 14.10
C PRO A 92 -2.30 10.63 12.89
N PRO A 93 -3.64 10.75 13.09
CA PRO A 93 -4.60 11.01 12.01
C PRO A 93 -4.28 12.23 11.15
N ALA A 94 -3.70 13.25 11.75
CA ALA A 94 -3.35 14.50 11.06
C ALA A 94 -2.25 14.35 9.98
N ILE A 95 -1.53 13.22 9.95
CA ILE A 95 -0.42 12.98 9.01
C ILE A 95 -0.45 11.59 8.40
N ASP A 96 -1.42 10.75 8.73
CA ASP A 96 -1.54 9.37 8.21
C ASP A 96 -1.82 9.34 6.70
N GLY A 97 -2.58 10.31 6.21
CA GLY A 97 -2.79 10.49 4.78
C GLY A 97 -4.19 10.13 4.31
N ALA A 98 -5.19 10.17 5.17
CA ALA A 98 -6.60 10.09 4.79
C ALA A 98 -7.35 11.35 5.25
N MET A 99 -8.08 11.97 4.36
CA MET A 99 -8.87 13.18 4.67
C MET A 99 -9.98 12.87 5.70
N GLU A 100 -10.55 11.69 5.60
CA GLU A 100 -11.61 11.18 6.48
C GLU A 100 -11.15 11.05 7.93
N GLU A 101 -9.86 10.87 8.16
CA GLU A 101 -9.24 10.84 9.50
C GLU A 101 -8.84 12.23 10.00
N GLY A 102 -8.69 13.19 9.10
CA GLY A 102 -8.31 14.58 9.43
C GLY A 102 -6.95 15.00 8.87
N THR A 103 -6.29 14.22 8.02
CA THR A 103 -5.11 14.68 7.29
C THR A 103 -5.54 15.72 6.23
N PRO A 104 -4.96 16.93 6.20
CA PRO A 104 -5.29 17.92 5.18
C PRO A 104 -4.67 17.56 3.83
N HIS A 105 -5.37 17.90 2.75
CA HIS A 105 -4.80 17.86 1.41
C HIS A 105 -3.60 18.82 1.28
N ILE A 106 -2.71 18.52 0.34
CA ILE A 106 -1.65 19.40 -0.14
C ILE A 106 -2.21 20.12 -1.38
N PRO A 107 -2.63 21.38 -1.29
CA PRO A 107 -3.18 22.10 -2.43
C PRO A 107 -2.20 22.20 -3.60
N ALA A 108 -2.72 22.33 -4.82
CA ALA A 108 -1.92 22.55 -6.01
C ALA A 108 -0.91 23.71 -5.82
N GLY A 109 0.35 23.46 -6.14
CA GLY A 109 1.45 24.43 -5.98
C GLY A 109 1.91 24.66 -4.53
N LYS A 110 1.50 23.83 -3.57
CA LYS A 110 1.89 23.92 -2.15
C LYS A 110 2.74 22.71 -1.75
N SER A 111 3.34 22.83 -0.54
CA SER A 111 4.08 21.74 0.09
C SER A 111 3.52 21.44 1.46
N ALA A 112 3.65 20.17 1.85
CA ALA A 112 3.43 19.70 3.22
C ALA A 112 4.71 19.08 3.77
N ARG A 113 4.88 19.15 5.08
CA ARG A 113 6.04 18.58 5.77
C ARG A 113 5.56 17.59 6.82
N TYR A 114 6.02 16.36 6.69
CA TYR A 114 5.67 15.24 7.56
C TYR A 114 6.88 14.89 8.41
N THR A 115 6.75 15.00 9.73
CA THR A 115 7.80 14.58 10.67
C THR A 115 7.22 13.54 11.60
N PHE A 116 7.81 12.33 11.58
CA PHE A 116 7.33 11.20 12.38
C PHE A 116 8.47 10.24 12.70
N THR A 117 8.22 9.36 13.66
CA THR A 117 9.08 8.22 13.97
C THR A 117 8.49 7.00 13.31
N PRO A 118 9.18 6.41 12.30
CA PRO A 118 8.63 5.28 11.54
C PRO A 118 8.56 4.02 12.41
N GLU A 119 7.40 3.42 12.47
CA GLU A 119 7.07 2.12 13.06
C GLU A 119 5.72 1.61 12.53
N PRO A 120 5.58 0.25 12.43
CA PRO A 120 6.55 -0.78 12.75
C PRO A 120 7.56 -1.01 11.62
N ALA A 121 8.66 -1.70 11.93
CA ALA A 121 9.64 -2.17 10.94
C ALA A 121 9.00 -3.06 9.87
N GLY A 122 9.69 -3.18 8.73
CA GLY A 122 9.31 -4.04 7.60
C GLY A 122 9.07 -3.30 6.29
N PHE A 123 8.67 -4.04 5.28
CA PHE A 123 8.37 -3.50 3.97
C PHE A 123 6.97 -2.88 3.95
N ARG A 124 6.90 -1.58 3.78
CA ARG A 124 5.71 -0.73 3.69
C ARG A 124 5.70 0.00 2.35
N TRP A 125 4.72 0.87 2.11
CA TRP A 125 4.65 1.67 0.90
C TRP A 125 3.92 2.99 1.16
N TYR A 126 4.03 3.93 0.23
CA TYR A 126 3.29 5.18 0.24
C TYR A 126 2.56 5.36 -1.07
N HIS A 127 1.38 5.98 -1.01
CA HIS A 127 0.55 6.21 -2.19
C HIS A 127 -0.41 7.37 -1.99
N THR A 128 -1.02 7.82 -3.08
CA THR A 128 -2.13 8.80 -3.00
C THR A 128 -3.37 8.15 -2.39
N HIS A 129 -4.13 8.94 -1.65
CA HIS A 129 -5.41 8.52 -1.06
C HIS A 129 -6.54 9.44 -1.49
N THR A 130 -6.48 9.95 -2.73
CA THR A 130 -7.54 10.76 -3.34
C THR A 130 -8.60 9.85 -3.98
N ALA A 131 -9.80 10.40 -4.21
CA ALA A 131 -10.83 9.72 -4.97
C ALA A 131 -10.60 9.87 -6.49
N ALA A 132 -10.85 8.81 -7.26
CA ALA A 132 -10.80 8.80 -8.71
C ALA A 132 -12.18 8.98 -9.35
N GLY A 133 -13.22 8.46 -8.71
CA GLY A 133 -14.55 8.34 -9.29
C GLY A 133 -14.49 7.52 -10.59
N SER A 134 -14.98 8.09 -11.69
CA SER A 134 -14.91 7.45 -13.02
C SER A 134 -13.63 7.78 -13.81
N ASN A 135 -12.67 8.54 -13.21
CA ASN A 135 -11.45 8.94 -13.89
C ASN A 135 -10.31 7.94 -13.61
N LEU A 136 -10.19 6.90 -14.42
CA LEU A 136 -9.17 5.86 -14.31
C LEU A 136 -7.73 6.35 -14.65
N LYS A 137 -7.42 7.63 -14.44
CA LYS A 137 -6.08 8.25 -14.55
C LYS A 137 -5.67 8.99 -13.28
N LYS A 138 -6.52 8.98 -12.25
CA LYS A 138 -6.30 9.61 -10.94
C LYS A 138 -6.23 8.56 -9.83
N ALA A 139 -5.89 9.01 -8.64
CA ALA A 139 -5.80 8.18 -7.45
C ALA A 139 -4.91 6.95 -7.69
N LEU A 140 -5.28 5.77 -7.24
CA LEU A 140 -4.49 4.55 -7.44
C LEU A 140 -4.35 4.09 -8.89
N TYR A 141 -5.12 4.64 -9.84
CA TYR A 141 -4.88 4.39 -11.26
C TYR A 141 -3.71 5.19 -11.83
N SER A 142 -3.11 6.08 -11.04
CA SER A 142 -1.95 6.89 -11.40
C SER A 142 -0.64 6.25 -10.95
N GLY A 143 0.50 6.87 -11.30
CA GLY A 143 1.83 6.45 -10.86
C GLY A 143 2.20 6.90 -9.44
N GLN A 144 1.24 7.34 -8.63
CA GLN A 144 1.49 7.89 -7.31
C GLN A 144 1.61 6.80 -6.23
N HIS A 145 2.64 5.98 -6.33
CA HIS A 145 3.02 4.98 -5.33
C HIS A 145 4.53 4.83 -5.26
N GLY A 146 5.04 4.38 -4.11
CA GLY A 146 6.45 4.12 -3.92
C GLY A 146 6.71 3.28 -2.66
N PHE A 147 7.96 2.91 -2.43
CA PHE A 147 8.36 1.95 -1.42
C PHE A 147 8.81 2.63 -0.13
N LEU A 148 8.40 2.06 1.02
CA LEU A 148 8.97 2.33 2.34
C LEU A 148 9.67 1.08 2.84
N SER A 149 10.95 1.18 3.15
CA SER A 149 11.72 0.13 3.83
C SER A 149 12.08 0.62 5.23
N ILE A 150 11.38 0.11 6.24
CA ILE A 150 11.65 0.46 7.64
C ILE A 150 12.57 -0.63 8.21
N GLU A 151 13.85 -0.31 8.30
CA GLU A 151 14.87 -1.23 8.82
C GLU A 151 14.64 -1.46 10.32
N PRO A 152 14.56 -2.72 10.79
CA PRO A 152 14.44 -3.01 12.21
C PRO A 152 15.69 -2.58 12.97
N ARG A 153 15.53 -2.32 14.27
CA ARG A 153 16.67 -1.88 15.15
C ARG A 153 17.82 -2.88 15.19
N ASN A 154 17.50 -4.18 15.03
CA ASN A 154 18.44 -5.28 15.13
C ASN A 154 18.27 -6.24 13.94
N ASP A 155 18.45 -5.74 12.73
CA ASP A 155 18.35 -6.58 11.55
C ASP A 155 19.62 -7.45 11.40
N PRO A 156 19.52 -8.77 11.44
CA PRO A 156 20.64 -9.66 11.16
C PRO A 156 20.96 -9.78 9.67
N GLY A 157 20.11 -9.29 8.73
CA GLY A 157 20.23 -9.32 7.27
C GLY A 157 21.12 -10.42 6.72
N ARG A 158 20.55 -11.53 6.21
CA ARG A 158 21.33 -12.67 5.68
C ARG A 158 20.92 -13.03 4.24
N TYR A 159 20.85 -12.05 3.40
CA TYR A 159 20.61 -12.19 1.96
C TYR A 159 21.76 -11.54 1.18
N ASP A 160 21.97 -12.00 -0.04
CA ASP A 160 23.07 -11.50 -0.88
C ASP A 160 22.63 -10.28 -1.70
N GLN A 161 21.35 -10.22 -2.05
CA GLN A 161 20.73 -9.12 -2.79
C GLN A 161 19.28 -8.94 -2.36
N GLU A 162 18.75 -7.72 -2.57
CA GLU A 162 17.32 -7.44 -2.41
C GLU A 162 16.80 -6.66 -3.62
N TYR A 163 15.53 -6.89 -3.94
CA TYR A 163 14.81 -6.18 -4.99
C TYR A 163 13.44 -5.75 -4.49
N PHE A 164 13.02 -4.56 -4.92
CA PHE A 164 11.70 -4.00 -4.64
C PHE A 164 10.90 -4.00 -5.92
N LEU A 165 9.73 -4.64 -5.89
CA LEU A 165 8.88 -4.85 -7.06
C LEU A 165 7.47 -4.30 -6.79
N ALA A 166 7.03 -3.35 -7.61
CA ALA A 166 5.66 -2.84 -7.64
C ALA A 166 4.92 -3.42 -8.83
N LEU A 167 3.81 -4.09 -8.58
CA LEU A 167 2.89 -4.56 -9.60
C LEU A 167 1.85 -3.47 -9.84
N HIS A 168 1.66 -3.06 -11.08
CA HIS A 168 0.73 -1.98 -11.39
C HIS A 168 0.11 -2.11 -12.77
N ASP A 169 -1.19 -1.76 -12.86
CA ASP A 169 -1.96 -1.79 -14.08
C ASP A 169 -2.24 -0.39 -14.61
N TRP A 170 -2.16 -0.22 -15.92
CA TRP A 170 -2.23 1.07 -16.59
C TRP A 170 -3.27 1.13 -17.69
N ASP A 171 -3.66 2.39 -17.99
CA ASP A 171 -4.56 2.75 -19.09
C ASP A 171 -5.89 2.02 -19.00
N GLY A 172 -6.52 2.19 -17.83
CA GLY A 172 -7.81 1.59 -17.49
C GLY A 172 -8.94 2.12 -18.37
N THR A 173 -9.88 1.24 -18.68
CA THR A 173 -11.14 1.54 -19.40
C THR A 173 -12.28 0.84 -18.67
N LEU A 174 -13.40 1.56 -18.44
CA LEU A 174 -14.60 0.97 -17.86
C LEU A 174 -15.33 0.14 -18.92
N VAL A 175 -15.64 -1.09 -18.59
CA VAL A 175 -16.35 -2.04 -19.46
C VAL A 175 -17.56 -2.60 -18.73
N GLY A 176 -18.68 -2.71 -19.40
CA GLY A 176 -19.89 -3.33 -18.85
C GLY A 176 -19.70 -4.83 -18.66
N SER A 177 -20.08 -5.34 -17.50
CA SER A 177 -20.18 -6.76 -17.20
C SER A 177 -21.59 -7.31 -17.49
N ASP A 178 -21.74 -8.63 -17.45
CA ASP A 178 -23.00 -9.32 -17.80
C ASP A 178 -24.16 -8.94 -16.86
N ASP A 179 -23.88 -8.55 -15.63
CA ASP A 179 -24.87 -8.05 -14.66
C ASP A 179 -25.24 -6.58 -14.87
N GLY A 180 -24.57 -5.88 -15.80
CA GLY A 180 -24.79 -4.48 -16.17
C GLY A 180 -23.97 -3.47 -15.35
N SER A 181 -23.14 -3.92 -14.40
CA SER A 181 -22.18 -3.07 -13.70
C SER A 181 -21.01 -2.68 -14.60
N MET A 182 -20.22 -1.68 -14.21
CA MET A 182 -19.03 -1.23 -14.94
C MET A 182 -17.78 -1.58 -14.14
N ASN A 183 -16.88 -2.34 -14.78
CA ASN A 183 -15.60 -2.74 -14.19
C ASN A 183 -14.41 -2.20 -14.98
N PRO A 184 -13.31 -1.80 -14.33
CA PRO A 184 -12.09 -1.40 -15.03
C PRO A 184 -11.38 -2.62 -15.64
N ILE A 185 -10.88 -2.45 -16.86
CA ILE A 185 -9.91 -3.34 -17.49
C ILE A 185 -8.69 -2.54 -17.92
N TYR A 186 -7.53 -3.15 -18.06
CA TYR A 186 -6.26 -2.47 -18.27
C TYR A 186 -5.55 -2.91 -19.55
N SER A 187 -4.91 -1.94 -20.22
CA SER A 187 -4.15 -2.20 -21.45
C SER A 187 -2.75 -2.75 -21.17
N TYR A 188 -2.15 -2.35 -20.05
CA TYR A 188 -0.80 -2.75 -19.67
C TYR A 188 -0.75 -3.14 -18.20
N SER A 189 0.00 -4.22 -17.93
CA SER A 189 0.35 -4.67 -16.58
C SER A 189 1.86 -4.73 -16.45
N THR A 190 2.42 -4.12 -15.41
CA THR A 190 3.87 -3.84 -15.32
C THR A 190 4.46 -4.27 -13.99
N ILE A 191 5.75 -4.60 -14.00
CA ILE A 191 6.58 -4.62 -12.80
C ILE A 191 7.52 -3.41 -12.86
N ASN A 192 7.50 -2.59 -11.80
CA ASN A 192 8.29 -1.36 -11.71
C ASN A 192 8.07 -0.41 -12.91
N GLY A 193 6.81 -0.30 -13.37
CA GLY A 193 6.43 0.61 -14.46
C GLY A 193 6.87 0.16 -15.85
N LYS A 194 7.29 -1.09 -16.03
CA LYS A 194 7.77 -1.64 -17.31
C LYS A 194 7.10 -2.97 -17.63
N VAL A 195 6.72 -3.18 -18.87
CA VAL A 195 6.27 -4.49 -19.36
C VAL A 195 7.46 -5.45 -19.50
N LEU A 196 7.17 -6.74 -19.50
CA LEU A 196 8.16 -7.80 -19.66
C LEU A 196 9.08 -7.56 -20.88
N GLY A 197 10.38 -7.60 -20.64
CA GLY A 197 11.40 -7.42 -21.65
C GLY A 197 11.74 -5.97 -22.00
N PHE A 198 11.09 -5.00 -21.36
CA PHE A 198 11.40 -3.58 -21.55
C PHE A 198 12.12 -2.95 -20.35
N GLY A 199 11.93 -3.48 -19.14
CA GLY A 199 12.66 -3.08 -17.94
C GLY A 199 14.02 -3.75 -17.81
N GLU A 200 14.86 -3.24 -16.88
CA GLU A 200 16.11 -3.89 -16.50
C GLU A 200 15.85 -5.24 -15.84
N PRO A 201 16.60 -6.29 -16.21
CA PRO A 201 16.47 -7.60 -15.59
C PRO A 201 16.98 -7.60 -14.15
N LEU A 202 16.44 -8.49 -13.34
CA LEU A 202 17.01 -8.85 -12.05
C LEU A 202 18.26 -9.72 -12.30
N ARG A 203 19.44 -9.18 -12.01
CA ARG A 203 20.71 -9.86 -12.25
C ARG A 203 21.15 -10.62 -11.00
N VAL A 204 21.29 -11.93 -11.14
CA VAL A 204 21.59 -12.83 -10.03
C VAL A 204 22.79 -13.74 -10.35
N ARG A 205 23.32 -14.40 -9.33
CA ARG A 205 24.34 -15.45 -9.45
C ARG A 205 23.85 -16.74 -8.84
N GLN A 206 24.32 -17.86 -9.36
CA GLN A 206 24.04 -19.15 -8.77
C GLN A 206 24.45 -19.21 -7.31
N GLY A 207 23.61 -19.80 -6.46
CA GLY A 207 23.83 -19.93 -5.02
C GLY A 207 23.47 -18.70 -4.19
N GLN A 208 23.11 -17.57 -4.81
CA GLN A 208 22.67 -16.40 -4.05
C GLN A 208 21.29 -16.61 -3.42
N ARG A 209 21.13 -16.04 -2.24
CA ARG A 209 19.82 -15.79 -1.62
C ARG A 209 19.38 -14.36 -1.94
N VAL A 210 18.29 -14.26 -2.68
CA VAL A 210 17.70 -12.99 -3.08
C VAL A 210 16.45 -12.75 -2.26
N LEU A 211 16.33 -11.56 -1.69
CA LEU A 211 15.13 -11.10 -1.01
C LEU A 211 14.29 -10.26 -1.96
N LEU A 212 13.06 -10.69 -2.19
CA LEU A 212 12.09 -9.97 -3.02
C LEU A 212 11.06 -9.30 -2.10
N HIS A 213 10.95 -7.98 -2.19
CA HIS A 213 9.89 -7.18 -1.59
C HIS A 213 8.89 -6.81 -2.67
N ILE A 214 7.70 -7.40 -2.62
CA ILE A 214 6.69 -7.24 -3.67
C ILE A 214 5.46 -6.58 -3.08
N VAL A 215 4.97 -5.52 -3.73
CA VAL A 215 3.70 -4.86 -3.41
C VAL A 215 2.80 -4.85 -4.63
N ASN A 216 1.52 -5.14 -4.43
CA ASN A 216 0.52 -4.89 -5.45
C ASN A 216 -0.02 -3.46 -5.28
N THR A 217 0.36 -2.58 -6.20
CA THR A 217 -0.06 -1.17 -6.25
C THR A 217 -1.16 -0.93 -7.29
N SER A 218 -1.71 -2.00 -7.90
CA SER A 218 -2.84 -1.91 -8.83
C SER A 218 -4.08 -1.36 -8.14
N ALA A 219 -4.86 -0.59 -8.87
CA ALA A 219 -6.05 0.03 -8.31
C ALA A 219 -7.14 -0.98 -7.97
N THR A 220 -7.27 -2.07 -8.73
CA THR A 220 -8.35 -3.05 -8.56
C THR A 220 -7.91 -4.50 -8.70
N ASP A 221 -6.89 -4.81 -9.53
CA ASP A 221 -6.59 -6.19 -9.92
C ASP A 221 -5.64 -6.90 -8.95
N PRO A 222 -5.97 -8.12 -8.51
CA PRO A 222 -5.03 -9.01 -7.85
C PRO A 222 -4.05 -9.61 -8.86
N HIS A 223 -2.86 -10.02 -8.39
CA HIS A 223 -1.82 -10.64 -9.23
C HIS A 223 -1.30 -11.95 -8.65
N TRP A 224 -0.96 -12.88 -9.55
CA TRP A 224 -0.41 -14.20 -9.23
C TRP A 224 0.95 -14.35 -9.91
N LEU A 225 2.04 -14.36 -9.14
CA LEU A 225 3.39 -14.41 -9.68
C LEU A 225 4.03 -15.77 -9.48
N ALA A 226 4.78 -16.22 -10.48
CA ALA A 226 5.64 -17.39 -10.41
C ALA A 226 7.00 -17.11 -11.06
N LEU A 227 8.03 -17.84 -10.63
CA LEU A 227 9.37 -17.84 -11.23
C LEU A 227 9.74 -19.28 -11.59
N ALA A 228 9.90 -19.55 -12.87
CA ALA A 228 10.23 -20.88 -13.36
C ALA A 228 11.51 -21.44 -12.68
N GLY A 229 11.49 -22.72 -12.33
CA GLY A 229 12.62 -23.39 -11.67
C GLY A 229 12.87 -23.00 -10.21
N HIS A 230 12.09 -22.08 -9.63
CA HIS A 230 12.33 -21.54 -8.28
C HIS A 230 11.09 -21.59 -7.41
N GLN A 231 11.29 -21.49 -6.11
CA GLN A 231 10.24 -21.32 -5.10
C GLN A 231 10.46 -20.06 -4.28
N PHE A 232 9.37 -19.51 -3.78
CA PHE A 232 9.35 -18.36 -2.90
C PHE A 232 9.23 -18.82 -1.45
N ARG A 233 10.25 -18.65 -0.66
CA ARG A 233 10.14 -18.84 0.79
C ARG A 233 9.59 -17.55 1.41
N VAL A 234 8.28 -17.50 1.62
CA VAL A 234 7.62 -16.34 2.21
C VAL A 234 8.07 -16.16 3.65
N VAL A 235 8.63 -15.00 3.97
CA VAL A 235 9.18 -14.65 5.29
C VAL A 235 8.41 -13.53 5.98
N ALA A 236 7.67 -12.70 5.22
CA ALA A 236 6.80 -11.68 5.79
C ALA A 236 5.58 -11.41 4.90
N LEU A 237 4.46 -11.06 5.53
CA LEU A 237 3.23 -10.56 4.93
C LEU A 237 2.96 -9.16 5.45
N ASP A 238 2.62 -8.22 4.56
CA ASP A 238 2.41 -6.81 4.86
C ASP A 238 3.52 -6.21 5.75
N GLY A 239 4.77 -6.62 5.47
CA GLY A 239 5.95 -6.20 6.21
C GLY A 239 6.12 -6.80 7.60
N ASN A 240 5.22 -7.70 8.04
CA ASN A 240 5.31 -8.36 9.33
C ASN A 240 5.85 -9.80 9.16
N PRO A 241 6.85 -10.22 9.93
CA PRO A 241 7.37 -11.58 9.85
C PRO A 241 6.29 -12.63 10.10
N VAL A 242 6.31 -13.71 9.32
CA VAL A 242 5.36 -14.82 9.51
C VAL A 242 5.89 -15.83 10.54
N PRO A 243 5.02 -16.46 11.35
CA PRO A 243 5.44 -17.48 12.32
C PRO A 243 6.10 -18.72 11.68
N SER A 244 5.61 -19.11 10.51
CA SER A 244 6.07 -20.33 9.82
C SER A 244 6.46 -19.99 8.38
N PRO A 245 7.70 -19.52 8.12
CA PRO A 245 8.17 -19.29 6.75
C PRO A 245 8.13 -20.59 5.94
N ARG A 246 7.49 -20.56 4.75
CA ARG A 246 7.33 -21.73 3.87
C ARG A 246 7.60 -21.36 2.43
N ALA A 247 8.09 -22.36 1.68
CA ALA A 247 8.27 -22.26 0.24
C ALA A 247 6.94 -22.56 -0.48
N VAL A 248 6.63 -21.73 -1.47
CA VAL A 248 5.47 -21.85 -2.36
C VAL A 248 5.92 -21.63 -3.80
N ALA A 249 5.23 -22.26 -4.74
CA ALA A 249 5.54 -22.12 -6.17
C ALA A 249 4.96 -20.82 -6.79
N MET A 250 4.00 -20.21 -6.12
CA MET A 250 3.28 -19.05 -6.60
C MET A 250 2.96 -18.10 -5.43
N LEU A 251 3.02 -16.80 -5.69
CA LEU A 251 2.56 -15.74 -4.80
C LEU A 251 1.23 -15.18 -5.31
N HIS A 252 0.33 -14.85 -4.41
CA HIS A 252 -0.89 -14.09 -4.72
C HIS A 252 -0.92 -12.82 -3.89
N LEU A 253 -1.13 -11.68 -4.55
CA LEU A 253 -1.23 -10.38 -3.92
C LEU A 253 -2.49 -9.67 -4.43
N SER A 254 -3.43 -9.38 -3.55
CA SER A 254 -4.52 -8.44 -3.82
C SER A 254 -4.01 -7.00 -3.70
N PRO A 255 -4.76 -6.00 -4.20
CA PRO A 255 -4.40 -4.59 -4.03
C PRO A 255 -3.98 -4.25 -2.60
N ALA A 256 -2.86 -3.54 -2.47
CA ALA A 256 -2.16 -3.14 -1.23
C ALA A 256 -1.44 -4.24 -0.45
N GLU A 257 -1.61 -5.51 -0.75
CA GLU A 257 -0.87 -6.57 -0.08
C GLU A 257 0.62 -6.51 -0.43
N ARG A 258 1.46 -6.83 0.56
CA ARG A 258 2.91 -6.93 0.41
C ARG A 258 3.37 -8.29 0.84
N ILE A 259 4.28 -8.85 0.07
CA ILE A 259 4.97 -10.10 0.39
C ILE A 259 6.47 -9.86 0.36
N THR A 260 7.16 -10.32 1.40
CA THR A 260 8.61 -10.48 1.36
C THR A 260 8.94 -11.96 1.29
N ALA A 261 9.69 -12.34 0.26
CA ALA A 261 10.08 -13.73 0.03
C ALA A 261 11.57 -13.86 -0.28
N GLU A 262 12.19 -14.86 0.30
CA GLU A 262 13.53 -15.32 -0.09
C GLU A 262 13.42 -16.28 -1.27
N VAL A 263 14.33 -16.13 -2.23
CA VAL A 263 14.48 -17.06 -3.37
C VAL A 263 15.93 -17.49 -3.43
N GLU A 264 16.16 -18.81 -3.39
CA GLU A 264 17.47 -19.38 -3.63
C GLU A 264 17.69 -19.55 -5.15
N MET A 265 18.73 -18.91 -5.66
CA MET A 265 19.05 -18.88 -7.08
C MET A 265 19.87 -20.13 -7.46
N ASN A 266 19.20 -21.28 -7.56
CA ASN A 266 19.82 -22.58 -7.77
C ASN A 266 19.60 -23.21 -9.16
N ASP A 267 18.83 -22.57 -10.03
CA ASP A 267 18.54 -23.03 -11.39
C ASP A 267 19.04 -22.00 -12.42
N PRO A 268 20.35 -22.07 -12.82
CA PRO A 268 20.96 -21.08 -13.70
C PRO A 268 20.32 -21.03 -15.09
N GLY A 269 20.02 -19.81 -15.56
CA GLY A 269 19.36 -19.59 -16.84
C GLY A 269 18.95 -18.13 -17.04
N VAL A 270 18.02 -17.93 -17.97
CA VAL A 270 17.33 -16.65 -18.18
C VAL A 270 15.83 -16.94 -18.06
N TRP A 271 15.21 -16.44 -16.99
CA TRP A 271 13.86 -16.79 -16.59
C TRP A 271 12.93 -15.60 -16.61
N VAL A 272 11.63 -15.86 -16.61
CA VAL A 272 10.60 -14.85 -16.37
C VAL A 272 10.03 -15.05 -14.97
N LEU A 273 10.15 -14.02 -14.13
CA LEU A 273 9.27 -13.82 -12.97
C LEU A 273 8.04 -13.08 -13.47
N GLY A 274 6.88 -13.70 -13.46
CA GLY A 274 5.70 -13.11 -14.08
C GLY A 274 4.37 -13.69 -13.66
N GLU A 275 3.31 -13.12 -14.20
CA GLU A 275 1.92 -13.47 -13.93
C GLU A 275 1.55 -14.84 -14.50
N VAL A 276 0.74 -15.61 -13.77
CA VAL A 276 0.31 -16.94 -14.20
C VAL A 276 -0.92 -16.91 -15.12
N ARG A 277 -1.75 -15.87 -15.05
CA ARG A 277 -2.92 -15.68 -15.90
C ARG A 277 -2.50 -15.15 -17.28
N LYS A 278 -2.87 -15.87 -18.33
CA LYS A 278 -2.42 -15.60 -19.70
C LYS A 278 -2.77 -14.19 -20.21
N HIS A 279 -3.93 -13.65 -19.87
CA HIS A 279 -4.34 -12.34 -20.33
C HIS A 279 -3.53 -11.21 -19.68
N VAL A 280 -3.22 -11.31 -18.38
CA VAL A 280 -2.37 -10.33 -17.67
C VAL A 280 -0.90 -10.46 -18.09
N GLN A 281 -0.43 -11.69 -18.34
CA GLN A 281 0.88 -11.92 -18.92
C GLN A 281 0.99 -11.29 -20.31
N ALA A 282 -0.06 -11.40 -21.14
CA ALA A 282 -0.12 -10.77 -22.45
C ALA A 282 -0.16 -9.23 -22.37
N ALA A 283 -0.72 -8.66 -21.29
CA ALA A 283 -0.67 -7.23 -20.98
C ALA A 283 0.72 -6.76 -20.49
N GLY A 284 1.66 -7.70 -20.21
CA GLY A 284 3.07 -7.39 -19.95
C GLY A 284 3.56 -7.65 -18.53
N MET A 285 2.75 -8.19 -17.61
CA MET A 285 3.17 -8.43 -16.22
C MET A 285 4.27 -9.46 -16.13
N GLY A 286 5.50 -8.98 -15.95
CA GLY A 286 6.67 -9.82 -15.75
C GLY A 286 7.97 -9.03 -15.79
N ILE A 287 9.03 -9.64 -15.28
CA ILE A 287 10.40 -9.15 -15.31
C ILE A 287 11.36 -10.30 -15.59
N VAL A 288 12.44 -10.01 -16.31
CA VAL A 288 13.47 -11.00 -16.61
C VAL A 288 14.37 -11.20 -15.39
N VAL A 289 14.66 -12.45 -15.06
CA VAL A 289 15.70 -12.87 -14.08
C VAL A 289 16.85 -13.49 -14.86
N GLU A 290 18.00 -12.82 -14.85
CA GLU A 290 19.17 -13.19 -15.63
C GLU A 290 20.31 -13.63 -14.72
N TYR A 291 20.72 -14.88 -14.87
CA TYR A 291 21.89 -15.38 -14.15
C TYR A 291 23.19 -14.91 -14.81
N ALA A 292 24.18 -14.60 -13.99
CA ALA A 292 25.52 -14.26 -14.46
C ALA A 292 26.07 -15.36 -15.39
N ASN A 293 26.68 -14.97 -16.50
CA ASN A 293 27.21 -15.84 -17.58
C ASN A 293 26.12 -16.63 -18.33
N HIS A 294 24.85 -16.28 -18.21
CA HIS A 294 23.76 -16.81 -19.00
C HIS A 294 23.17 -15.69 -19.84
N SER A 295 22.81 -16.02 -21.07
CA SER A 295 22.16 -15.09 -22.02
C SER A 295 21.21 -15.87 -22.91
N GLY A 296 20.23 -15.19 -23.48
CA GLY A 296 19.28 -15.81 -24.39
C GLY A 296 17.87 -15.31 -24.19
N LYS A 297 16.92 -16.00 -24.81
CA LYS A 297 15.51 -15.65 -24.67
C LYS A 297 15.00 -16.07 -23.30
N PRO A 298 14.34 -15.18 -22.53
CA PRO A 298 13.75 -15.53 -21.25
C PRO A 298 12.72 -16.67 -21.38
N VAL A 299 12.77 -17.61 -20.44
CA VAL A 299 11.88 -18.77 -20.41
C VAL A 299 10.81 -18.57 -19.34
N TRP A 300 9.56 -18.77 -19.73
CA TRP A 300 8.42 -18.89 -18.83
C TRP A 300 7.99 -20.33 -18.70
N GLN A 301 7.67 -20.73 -17.49
CA GLN A 301 7.07 -22.03 -17.22
C GLN A 301 5.96 -21.87 -16.19
N GLN A 302 4.79 -22.38 -16.52
CA GLN A 302 3.64 -22.38 -15.61
C GLN A 302 3.95 -23.28 -14.39
N PRO A 303 3.73 -22.81 -13.16
CA PRO A 303 3.89 -23.66 -11.98
C PRO A 303 2.87 -24.81 -11.97
N GLN A 304 3.28 -25.94 -11.40
CA GLN A 304 2.43 -27.13 -11.33
C GLN A 304 1.25 -26.98 -10.36
N THR A 305 1.43 -26.17 -9.31
CA THR A 305 0.40 -25.86 -8.31
C THR A 305 0.12 -24.37 -8.30
N LEU A 306 -1.17 -24.01 -8.27
CA LEU A 306 -1.66 -22.62 -8.21
C LEU A 306 -2.36 -22.39 -6.87
N GLU A 307 -1.78 -22.91 -5.78
CA GLU A 307 -2.35 -22.79 -4.44
C GLU A 307 -1.72 -21.65 -3.67
N TRP A 308 -2.56 -20.79 -3.13
CA TRP A 308 -2.20 -19.75 -2.18
C TRP A 308 -3.15 -19.78 -0.99
N ASP A 309 -2.57 -19.82 0.20
CA ASP A 309 -3.34 -19.80 1.44
C ASP A 309 -2.51 -19.13 2.55
N TYR A 310 -3.01 -18.06 3.11
CA TYR A 310 -2.37 -17.38 4.24
C TYR A 310 -2.11 -18.33 5.41
N LEU A 311 -3.00 -19.29 5.65
CA LEU A 311 -2.92 -20.20 6.79
C LEU A 311 -1.67 -21.06 6.78
N LEU A 312 -1.02 -21.23 5.63
CA LEU A 312 0.28 -21.92 5.51
C LEU A 312 1.39 -21.28 6.35
N PHE A 313 1.25 -19.98 6.63
CA PHE A 313 2.27 -19.17 7.29
C PHE A 313 1.99 -18.94 8.78
N GLY A 314 0.86 -19.43 9.29
CA GLY A 314 0.48 -19.36 10.69
C GLY A 314 1.33 -20.24 11.61
N ALA A 315 1.25 -19.99 12.92
CA ALA A 315 1.90 -20.82 13.91
C ALA A 315 1.37 -22.27 13.87
N ALA A 316 2.23 -23.23 14.21
CA ALA A 316 1.87 -24.66 14.22
C ALA A 316 0.75 -24.96 15.23
N ASP A 317 0.68 -24.19 16.34
CA ASP A 317 -0.41 -24.25 17.32
C ASP A 317 -1.33 -23.03 17.12
N ALA A 318 -2.51 -23.30 16.56
CA ALA A 318 -3.56 -22.29 16.34
C ALA A 318 -4.57 -22.20 17.50
N SER A 319 -4.30 -22.85 18.64
CA SER A 319 -5.18 -22.80 19.80
C SER A 319 -5.38 -21.37 20.31
N GLU A 320 -6.60 -21.06 20.79
CA GLU A 320 -6.88 -19.79 21.45
C GLU A 320 -5.99 -19.67 22.71
N PRO A 321 -5.43 -18.49 23.02
CA PRO A 321 -4.71 -18.29 24.26
C PRO A 321 -5.61 -18.66 25.46
N SER A 322 -5.12 -19.52 26.33
CA SER A 322 -5.79 -19.82 27.58
C SER A 322 -5.73 -18.59 28.49
N GLY A 323 -6.86 -17.93 28.70
CA GLY A 323 -6.99 -16.76 29.59
C GLY A 323 -8.27 -15.96 29.30
N ASP A 324 -8.83 -15.33 30.32
CA ASP A 324 -10.04 -14.50 30.24
C ASP A 324 -9.78 -13.12 29.56
N ILE A 325 -9.04 -13.08 28.46
CA ILE A 325 -8.88 -11.82 27.73
C ILE A 325 -10.21 -11.50 27.04
N LYS A 326 -10.92 -10.52 27.58
CA LYS A 326 -12.16 -10.03 26.98
C LYS A 326 -11.87 -9.44 25.58
N VAL A 327 -12.44 -10.04 24.55
CA VAL A 327 -12.38 -9.57 23.18
C VAL A 327 -13.75 -9.03 22.78
N ASN A 328 -13.80 -7.76 22.37
CA ASN A 328 -15.04 -7.15 21.89
C ASN A 328 -15.22 -7.53 20.40
N ARG A 329 -16.39 -8.07 20.05
CA ARG A 329 -16.67 -8.57 18.70
C ARG A 329 -17.47 -7.54 17.90
N ILE A 330 -17.03 -7.22 16.69
CA ILE A 330 -17.67 -6.24 15.81
C ILE A 330 -17.93 -6.92 14.46
N PRO A 331 -19.21 -7.24 14.14
CA PRO A 331 -19.56 -7.78 12.84
C PRO A 331 -19.57 -6.67 11.77
N LEU A 332 -18.97 -6.94 10.61
CA LEU A 332 -18.97 -6.08 9.42
C LEU A 332 -19.45 -6.89 8.23
N ILE A 333 -20.63 -6.58 7.75
CA ILE A 333 -21.27 -7.26 6.61
C ILE A 333 -21.02 -6.42 5.35
N PHE A 334 -20.43 -7.04 4.34
CA PHE A 334 -20.12 -6.42 3.06
C PHE A 334 -21.16 -6.84 2.02
N ASN A 335 -21.74 -5.88 1.35
CA ASN A 335 -22.67 -6.10 0.24
C ASN A 335 -22.62 -4.93 -0.74
N SER A 336 -23.24 -5.13 -1.90
CA SER A 336 -23.39 -4.09 -2.93
C SER A 336 -24.84 -3.79 -3.22
N LYS A 337 -25.05 -2.66 -3.86
CA LYS A 337 -26.34 -2.26 -4.41
C LYS A 337 -26.17 -1.86 -5.87
N PHE A 338 -26.81 -2.60 -6.75
CA PHE A 338 -26.90 -2.23 -8.14
C PHE A 338 -27.62 -0.87 -8.28
N VAL A 339 -26.99 0.07 -8.98
CA VAL A 339 -27.52 1.43 -9.16
C VAL A 339 -27.99 1.73 -10.59
N GLY A 340 -27.82 0.76 -11.49
CA GLY A 340 -28.29 0.85 -12.88
C GLY A 340 -27.23 0.49 -13.90
N HIS A 341 -27.66 0.16 -15.11
CA HIS A 341 -26.77 -0.17 -16.21
C HIS A 341 -25.83 1.00 -16.57
N GLY A 342 -24.56 0.69 -16.76
CA GLY A 342 -23.55 1.68 -17.13
C GLY A 342 -23.01 2.52 -15.97
N ALA A 343 -23.29 2.14 -14.73
CA ALA A 343 -22.76 2.75 -13.51
C ALA A 343 -21.98 1.70 -12.69
N MET A 344 -21.02 2.15 -11.88
CA MET A 344 -20.38 1.32 -10.87
C MET A 344 -21.35 1.09 -9.70
N ASP A 345 -21.34 -0.12 -9.14
CA ASP A 345 -22.17 -0.47 -8.01
C ASP A 345 -21.83 0.33 -6.75
N ARG A 346 -22.84 0.53 -5.91
CA ARG A 346 -22.63 1.16 -4.60
C ARG A 346 -22.27 0.11 -3.57
N TRP A 347 -21.18 0.34 -2.87
CA TRP A 347 -20.67 -0.58 -1.85
C TRP A 347 -21.10 -0.20 -0.45
N MET A 348 -21.39 -1.20 0.37
CA MET A 348 -21.98 -0.98 1.69
C MET A 348 -21.28 -1.83 2.75
N ILE A 349 -21.12 -1.23 3.95
CA ILE A 349 -20.77 -1.93 5.18
C ILE A 349 -21.97 -1.82 6.12
N ASN A 350 -22.48 -2.96 6.60
CA ASN A 350 -23.68 -3.02 7.45
C ASN A 350 -24.89 -2.30 6.83
N GLY A 351 -25.07 -2.43 5.51
CA GLY A 351 -26.19 -1.87 4.76
C GLY A 351 -26.11 -0.36 4.51
N ARG A 352 -24.98 0.28 4.77
CA ARG A 352 -24.76 1.71 4.55
C ARG A 352 -23.49 1.96 3.73
N SER A 353 -23.52 2.95 2.87
CA SER A 353 -22.35 3.43 2.12
C SER A 353 -21.78 4.69 2.78
N PHE A 354 -20.48 4.85 2.80
CA PHE A 354 -19.86 6.10 3.21
C PHE A 354 -20.39 7.30 2.35
N PRO A 355 -20.66 8.49 2.98
CA PRO A 355 -20.35 8.86 4.37
C PRO A 355 -21.42 8.47 5.42
N ASP A 356 -22.48 7.73 5.04
CA ASP A 356 -23.57 7.36 5.96
C ASP A 356 -23.27 6.12 6.82
N THR A 357 -22.07 5.53 6.71
CA THR A 357 -21.61 4.45 7.58
C THR A 357 -21.46 4.92 9.02
N GLU A 358 -21.73 4.02 9.98
CA GLU A 358 -21.56 4.33 11.40
C GLU A 358 -20.07 4.44 11.76
N THR A 359 -19.69 5.49 12.50
CA THR A 359 -18.39 5.55 13.15
C THR A 359 -18.41 4.70 14.43
N ILE A 360 -17.58 3.66 14.48
CA ILE A 360 -17.57 2.71 15.59
C ILE A 360 -16.63 3.19 16.70
N PRO A 361 -17.13 3.41 17.95
CA PRO A 361 -16.30 3.83 19.05
C PRO A 361 -15.46 2.65 19.59
N LEU A 362 -14.17 2.88 19.79
CA LEU A 362 -13.23 1.97 20.41
C LEU A 362 -12.65 2.58 21.69
N LYS A 363 -12.36 1.73 22.68
CA LYS A 363 -11.63 2.13 23.88
C LYS A 363 -10.17 1.76 23.76
N LEU A 364 -9.28 2.74 23.97
CA LEU A 364 -7.82 2.52 23.95
C LEU A 364 -7.41 1.38 24.90
N GLY A 365 -6.47 0.58 24.44
CA GLY A 365 -5.95 -0.60 25.14
C GLY A 365 -6.85 -1.83 25.11
N GLN A 366 -8.09 -1.74 24.60
CA GLN A 366 -8.96 -2.90 24.47
C GLN A 366 -8.73 -3.68 23.18
N ARG A 367 -8.97 -4.99 23.24
CA ARG A 367 -8.90 -5.89 22.10
C ARG A 367 -10.25 -5.99 21.41
N TYR A 368 -10.20 -5.96 20.08
CA TYR A 368 -11.35 -6.07 19.20
C TYR A 368 -11.13 -7.15 18.16
N ARG A 369 -12.18 -7.93 17.89
CA ARG A 369 -12.25 -8.91 16.81
C ARG A 369 -13.25 -8.41 15.78
N LEU A 370 -12.76 -8.03 14.59
CA LEU A 370 -13.61 -7.76 13.46
C LEU A 370 -13.99 -9.07 12.79
N ILE A 371 -15.27 -9.24 12.52
CA ILE A 371 -15.83 -10.41 11.84
C ILE A 371 -16.37 -9.92 10.50
N PHE A 372 -15.60 -10.17 9.46
CA PHE A 372 -15.96 -9.82 8.10
C PHE A 372 -16.84 -10.90 7.51
N LYS A 373 -18.02 -10.54 7.07
CA LYS A 373 -18.92 -11.41 6.33
C LYS A 373 -19.15 -10.80 4.95
N ASN A 374 -18.55 -11.39 3.95
CA ASN A 374 -18.72 -10.92 2.58
C ASN A 374 -19.95 -11.59 1.95
N GLU A 375 -21.03 -10.84 1.81
CA GLU A 375 -22.29 -11.27 1.15
C GLU A 375 -22.38 -10.76 -0.29
N SER A 376 -21.34 -10.12 -0.82
CA SER A 376 -21.26 -9.70 -2.21
C SER A 376 -20.71 -10.81 -3.11
N LEU A 377 -20.68 -10.53 -4.42
CA LEU A 377 -20.14 -11.43 -5.43
C LEU A 377 -18.65 -11.18 -5.71
N ASP A 378 -18.07 -10.11 -5.12
CA ASP A 378 -16.69 -9.71 -5.36
C ASP A 378 -15.80 -9.97 -4.14
N ASP A 379 -14.52 -10.19 -4.42
CA ASP A 379 -13.47 -10.29 -3.41
C ASP A 379 -13.06 -8.90 -2.94
N HIS A 380 -12.86 -8.70 -1.63
CA HIS A 380 -12.48 -7.41 -1.06
C HIS A 380 -11.18 -7.48 -0.28
N PRO A 381 -10.07 -6.89 -0.78
CA PRO A 381 -8.91 -6.59 0.03
C PRO A 381 -9.25 -5.41 0.96
N VAL A 382 -9.43 -5.69 2.25
CA VAL A 382 -9.81 -4.66 3.23
C VAL A 382 -8.62 -4.26 4.08
N HIS A 383 -8.46 -2.96 4.27
CA HIS A 383 -7.37 -2.32 4.99
C HIS A 383 -7.87 -1.56 6.22
N LEU A 384 -7.12 -1.63 7.31
CA LEU A 384 -7.33 -0.82 8.51
C LEU A 384 -6.13 0.09 8.73
N HIS A 385 -6.34 1.38 8.58
CA HIS A 385 -5.33 2.40 8.81
C HIS A 385 -4.77 2.36 10.23
N ARG A 386 -3.47 2.66 10.36
CA ARG A 386 -2.81 2.91 11.66
C ARG A 386 -2.78 1.72 12.61
N HIS A 387 -3.19 0.54 12.16
CA HIS A 387 -3.20 -0.68 12.94
C HIS A 387 -2.67 -1.88 12.16
N THR A 388 -2.05 -2.78 12.88
CA THR A 388 -1.80 -4.16 12.42
C THR A 388 -2.78 -5.07 13.16
N PHE A 389 -3.39 -6.01 12.45
CA PHE A 389 -4.28 -7.02 13.01
C PHE A 389 -3.71 -8.43 12.85
N GLU A 390 -4.04 -9.30 13.78
CA GLU A 390 -3.75 -10.73 13.70
C GLU A 390 -4.91 -11.45 13.00
N VAL A 391 -4.62 -12.24 11.97
CA VAL A 391 -5.60 -13.10 11.31
C VAL A 391 -5.93 -14.27 12.25
N ARG A 392 -7.22 -14.45 12.56
CA ARG A 392 -7.70 -15.48 13.50
C ARG A 392 -8.45 -16.61 12.81
N ARG A 393 -9.22 -16.29 11.76
CA ARG A 393 -10.00 -17.27 11.01
C ARG A 393 -10.18 -16.83 9.56
N MET A 394 -10.15 -17.78 8.64
CA MET A 394 -10.48 -17.57 7.23
C MET A 394 -11.26 -18.77 6.69
N ALA A 395 -12.41 -18.49 6.09
CA ALA A 395 -13.28 -19.54 5.50
C ALA A 395 -13.47 -20.75 6.44
N GLY A 396 -13.77 -20.49 7.72
CA GLY A 396 -14.01 -21.51 8.75
C GLY A 396 -12.77 -22.13 9.38
N ARG A 397 -11.55 -21.90 8.87
CA ARG A 397 -10.28 -22.44 9.41
C ARG A 397 -9.58 -21.42 10.31
N THR A 398 -9.12 -21.86 11.47
CA THR A 398 -8.40 -21.03 12.45
C THR A 398 -6.92 -20.91 12.12
N THR A 399 -6.30 -19.79 12.51
CA THR A 399 -4.86 -19.56 12.41
C THR A 399 -4.41 -18.65 13.56
N ARG A 400 -3.07 -18.49 13.68
CA ARG A 400 -2.48 -17.64 14.71
C ARG A 400 -1.14 -17.04 14.26
N GLY A 401 -0.86 -15.83 14.74
CA GLY A 401 0.43 -15.16 14.61
C GLY A 401 0.66 -14.49 13.26
N ILE A 402 -0.26 -14.60 12.30
CA ILE A 402 -0.17 -13.89 11.02
C ILE A 402 -0.63 -12.47 11.24
N LEU A 403 0.30 -11.52 11.15
CA LEU A 403 0.06 -10.09 11.30
C LEU A 403 -0.03 -9.43 9.92
N LYS A 404 -1.11 -8.71 9.67
CA LYS A 404 -1.37 -7.98 8.42
C LYS A 404 -2.04 -6.63 8.71
N ASP A 405 -2.07 -5.75 7.73
CA ASP A 405 -2.90 -4.54 7.73
C ASP A 405 -3.93 -4.53 6.59
N THR A 406 -3.76 -5.43 5.62
CA THR A 406 -4.67 -5.64 4.49
C THR A 406 -4.96 -7.13 4.33
N ILE A 407 -6.23 -7.52 4.21
CA ILE A 407 -6.61 -8.94 4.06
C ILE A 407 -7.69 -9.12 3.00
N LEU A 408 -7.53 -10.13 2.14
CA LEU A 408 -8.53 -10.51 1.17
C LEU A 408 -9.68 -11.28 1.83
N VAL A 409 -10.88 -10.72 1.78
CA VAL A 409 -12.12 -11.39 2.17
C VAL A 409 -12.85 -11.83 0.91
N LYS A 410 -12.78 -13.12 0.61
CA LYS A 410 -13.36 -13.70 -0.61
C LYS A 410 -14.89 -13.64 -0.61
N ALA A 411 -15.47 -13.52 -1.79
CA ALA A 411 -16.91 -13.58 -2.03
C ALA A 411 -17.56 -14.78 -1.33
N GLY A 412 -18.69 -14.54 -0.65
CA GLY A 412 -19.45 -15.59 0.05
C GLY A 412 -18.74 -16.19 1.28
N THR A 413 -17.62 -15.62 1.77
CA THR A 413 -16.87 -16.16 2.91
C THR A 413 -16.88 -15.25 4.13
N GLU A 414 -16.42 -15.82 5.26
CA GLU A 414 -16.21 -15.10 6.51
C GLU A 414 -14.73 -15.16 6.93
N SER A 415 -14.22 -14.04 7.44
CA SER A 415 -12.89 -13.93 8.00
C SER A 415 -12.93 -13.18 9.35
N GLU A 416 -12.05 -13.56 10.28
CA GLU A 416 -11.92 -12.89 11.57
C GLU A 416 -10.49 -12.39 11.77
N VAL A 417 -10.36 -11.14 12.19
CA VAL A 417 -9.07 -10.54 12.57
C VAL A 417 -9.16 -9.89 13.94
N GLU A 418 -8.05 -9.86 14.67
CA GLU A 418 -7.96 -9.19 15.98
C GLU A 418 -6.91 -8.11 16.00
N PHE A 419 -7.21 -7.02 16.70
CA PHE A 419 -6.24 -5.96 16.98
C PHE A 419 -6.50 -5.36 18.37
N THR A 420 -5.50 -4.64 18.86
CA THR A 420 -5.65 -3.78 20.03
C THR A 420 -5.80 -2.34 19.59
N ALA A 421 -6.81 -1.63 20.05
CA ALA A 421 -7.00 -0.21 19.77
C ALA A 421 -5.93 0.59 20.53
N ASN A 422 -4.78 0.81 19.91
CA ASN A 422 -3.63 1.50 20.49
C ASN A 422 -3.29 2.84 19.81
N ALA A 423 -4.01 3.21 18.76
CA ALA A 423 -3.86 4.44 18.01
C ALA A 423 -5.02 5.40 18.31
N PRO A 424 -4.84 6.47 19.12
CA PRO A 424 -5.92 7.40 19.45
C PRO A 424 -6.38 8.20 18.21
N GLY A 425 -7.66 8.59 18.20
CA GLY A 425 -8.30 9.32 17.13
C GLY A 425 -9.01 8.44 16.10
N LEU A 426 -9.27 8.99 14.92
CA LEU A 426 -9.95 8.29 13.83
C LEU A 426 -8.99 7.35 13.09
N SER A 427 -9.49 6.20 12.70
CA SER A 427 -8.83 5.24 11.81
C SER A 427 -9.80 4.82 10.72
N LEU A 428 -9.39 4.96 9.47
CA LEU A 428 -10.18 4.56 8.32
C LEU A 428 -10.10 3.05 8.11
N PHE A 429 -11.22 2.44 7.80
CA PHE A 429 -11.34 1.08 7.30
C PHE A 429 -12.01 1.12 5.94
N HIS A 430 -11.41 0.50 4.94
CA HIS A 430 -11.95 0.53 3.57
C HIS A 430 -11.51 -0.70 2.75
N CYS A 431 -12.24 -0.95 1.65
CA CYS A 431 -11.74 -1.84 0.60
C CYS A 431 -10.62 -1.12 -0.17
N HIS A 432 -9.54 -1.83 -0.48
CA HIS A 432 -8.39 -1.24 -1.19
C HIS A 432 -8.51 -1.31 -2.72
N GLN A 433 -9.63 -1.80 -3.25
CA GLN A 433 -10.00 -1.54 -4.64
C GLN A 433 -10.52 -0.10 -4.73
N GLN A 434 -9.92 0.70 -5.61
CA GLN A 434 -10.18 2.14 -5.70
C GLN A 434 -11.65 2.44 -6.04
N ASP A 435 -12.23 1.72 -6.97
CA ASP A 435 -13.63 1.86 -7.37
C ASP A 435 -14.59 1.49 -6.23
N HIS A 436 -14.31 0.43 -5.47
CA HIS A 436 -15.11 0.06 -4.31
C HIS A 436 -15.05 1.13 -3.22
N MET A 437 -13.85 1.62 -2.92
CA MET A 437 -13.63 2.70 -1.96
C MET A 437 -14.41 3.96 -2.38
N ASP A 438 -14.25 4.41 -3.63
CA ASP A 438 -14.91 5.60 -4.16
C ASP A 438 -16.43 5.47 -4.18
N MET A 439 -16.93 4.25 -4.36
CA MET A 439 -18.37 3.95 -4.37
C MET A 439 -18.92 3.61 -2.98
N GLY A 440 -18.18 3.94 -1.91
CA GLY A 440 -18.67 3.99 -0.53
C GLY A 440 -18.25 2.86 0.39
N PHE A 441 -17.32 1.97 -0.02
CA PHE A 441 -16.80 0.90 0.85
C PHE A 441 -15.79 1.44 1.85
N MET A 442 -16.24 2.31 2.74
CA MET A 442 -15.44 2.93 3.79
C MET A 442 -16.24 3.07 5.09
N MET A 443 -15.55 3.05 6.23
CA MET A 443 -16.09 3.43 7.54
C MET A 443 -14.97 3.91 8.47
N LEU A 444 -15.35 4.55 9.57
CA LEU A 444 -14.41 5.06 10.57
C LEU A 444 -14.53 4.29 11.89
N PHE A 445 -13.38 4.09 12.52
CA PHE A 445 -13.26 3.73 13.92
C PHE A 445 -12.75 4.93 14.70
N GLN A 446 -13.32 5.19 15.89
CA GLN A 446 -12.91 6.28 16.79
C GLN A 446 -12.35 5.72 18.08
N SER A 447 -11.03 5.76 18.26
CA SER A 447 -10.35 5.31 19.48
C SER A 447 -10.22 6.44 20.51
N THR A 448 -10.76 6.25 21.73
CA THR A 448 -10.76 7.22 22.83
C THR A 448 -10.38 6.57 24.17
#